data_ab15e2f252b5b2e7882a41c02cd5fb82
#
_entry.id   ab15e2f252b5b2e7882a41c02cd5fb82
#
_cell.length_a   1.000
_cell.length_b   1.000
_cell.length_c   1.000
_cell.angle_alpha   90.00
_cell.angle_beta   90.00
_cell.angle_gamma   90.00
#
_symmetry.space_group_name_H-M   'P 1'
#
loop_
_entity.id
_entity.type
_entity.pdbx_description
1 polymer ?
#
loop_
_entity_poly.entity_id
_entity_poly.type
_entity_poly.pdbx_seq_one_letter_code
_entity_poly.pdbx_strand_id
1 'polypeptide(L)'
;MNNPEGLNPWASLIYKDHYDGDLSKMIETAAGLTKGITLDHPLEVGGRSTWDLKFDILELPEFCNLKEWIIDKHTQVWNAWGLKDYRRKIERSWINWHPPGAKTIEHRHTGVQLIASVYLQNPVNGGNIQFKDPLEYHWAAHPKIDDPKYITVPVVTGDVLFFPGFIFHQTETNNSEEDRYALTVNIVVA
;
A
#
# COMPACT_ATOMS: atom_id res chain seq x y z
N MET A 1 -35.18 10.51 -23.86
CA MET A 1 -35.20 10.17 -22.42
C MET A 1 -33.80 10.40 -21.90
N ASN A 2 -33.63 11.30 -20.95
CA ASN A 2 -32.31 11.49 -20.32
C ASN A 2 -32.01 10.27 -19.45
N ASN A 3 -30.81 9.70 -19.59
CA ASN A 3 -30.37 8.65 -18.68
C ASN A 3 -30.26 9.22 -17.27
N PRO A 4 -30.64 8.45 -16.22
CA PRO A 4 -30.47 8.89 -14.84
C PRO A 4 -28.97 9.13 -14.57
N GLU A 5 -28.66 10.22 -13.86
CA GLU A 5 -27.30 10.52 -13.41
C GLU A 5 -26.99 9.69 -12.16
N GLY A 6 -25.94 8.90 -12.22
CA GLY A 6 -25.45 8.13 -11.06
C GLY A 6 -24.67 9.01 -10.11
N LEU A 7 -25.02 9.00 -8.84
CA LEU A 7 -24.23 9.62 -7.76
C LEU A 7 -23.53 8.53 -6.96
N ASN A 8 -22.25 8.72 -6.64
CA ASN A 8 -21.49 7.85 -5.74
C ASN A 8 -21.08 8.63 -4.47
N PRO A 9 -22.00 8.87 -3.53
CA PRO A 9 -21.77 9.74 -2.36
C PRO A 9 -20.85 9.12 -1.30
N TRP A 10 -20.53 7.84 -1.40
CA TRP A 10 -19.76 7.08 -0.41
C TRP A 10 -18.46 6.51 -0.96
N ALA A 11 -17.91 7.10 -2.01
CA ALA A 11 -16.66 6.63 -2.61
C ALA A 11 -15.50 6.73 -1.61
N SER A 12 -14.82 5.60 -1.39
CA SER A 12 -13.50 5.61 -0.74
C SER A 12 -12.45 5.92 -1.79
N LEU A 13 -11.78 7.06 -1.63
CA LEU A 13 -10.80 7.51 -2.59
C LEU A 13 -9.44 6.86 -2.33
N ILE A 14 -8.87 6.24 -3.36
CA ILE A 14 -7.50 5.75 -3.40
C ILE A 14 -6.77 6.63 -4.40
N TYR A 15 -5.64 7.20 -3.98
CA TYR A 15 -4.80 8.02 -4.85
C TYR A 15 -3.58 7.22 -5.26
N LYS A 16 -3.24 7.30 -6.54
CA LYS A 16 -2.02 6.75 -7.09
C LYS A 16 -1.16 7.88 -7.62
N ASP A 17 0.11 7.87 -7.28
CA ASP A 17 1.13 8.78 -7.77
C ASP A 17 2.39 7.98 -8.12
N HIS A 18 3.41 8.63 -8.63
CA HIS A 18 4.67 8.01 -9.00
C HIS A 18 5.85 8.81 -8.45
N TYR A 19 6.80 8.10 -7.84
CA TYR A 19 8.04 8.68 -7.36
C TYR A 19 9.13 8.46 -8.41
N ASP A 20 9.58 9.54 -9.03
CA ASP A 20 10.59 9.55 -10.11
C ASP A 20 12.04 9.55 -9.60
N GLY A 21 12.27 9.49 -8.28
CA GLY A 21 13.59 9.45 -7.68
C GLY A 21 14.31 8.12 -7.88
N ASP A 22 15.63 8.12 -7.69
CA ASP A 22 16.45 6.91 -7.79
C ASP A 22 16.13 5.94 -6.63
N LEU A 23 15.63 4.76 -6.95
CA LEU A 23 15.26 3.69 -6.01
C LEU A 23 16.40 2.68 -5.77
N SER A 24 17.48 2.74 -6.51
CA SER A 24 18.52 1.69 -6.55
C SER A 24 19.09 1.35 -5.17
N LYS A 25 19.49 2.37 -4.39
CA LYS A 25 20.02 2.18 -3.04
C LYS A 25 18.95 1.69 -2.05
N MET A 26 17.71 2.15 -2.21
CA MET A 26 16.59 1.70 -1.37
C MET A 26 16.28 0.22 -1.61
N ILE A 27 16.33 -0.23 -2.86
CA ILE A 27 16.16 -1.65 -3.24
C ILE A 27 17.31 -2.49 -2.66
N GLU A 28 18.56 -2.04 -2.77
CA GLU A 28 19.71 -2.71 -2.21
C GLU A 28 19.59 -2.86 -0.67
N THR A 29 19.21 -1.79 0.01
CA THR A 29 18.94 -1.80 1.46
C THR A 29 17.79 -2.75 1.81
N ALA A 30 16.69 -2.71 1.05
CA ALA A 30 15.56 -3.61 1.26
C ALA A 30 15.99 -5.08 1.14
N ALA A 31 16.75 -5.43 0.10
CA ALA A 31 17.28 -6.78 -0.10
C ALA A 31 18.26 -7.19 1.04
N GLY A 32 19.09 -6.28 1.50
CA GLY A 32 20.00 -6.52 2.62
C GLY A 32 19.29 -6.81 3.93
N LEU A 33 18.29 -5.99 4.28
CA LEU A 33 17.50 -6.12 5.50
C LEU A 33 16.68 -7.40 5.53
N THR A 34 16.00 -7.72 4.43
CA THR A 34 15.09 -8.87 4.37
C THR A 34 15.81 -10.22 4.37
N LYS A 35 17.05 -10.30 3.87
CA LYS A 35 17.90 -11.51 3.96
C LYS A 35 18.19 -11.94 5.41
N GLY A 36 18.25 -10.99 6.35
CA GLY A 36 18.51 -11.27 7.77
C GLY A 36 17.28 -11.69 8.57
N ILE A 37 16.08 -11.62 7.98
CA ILE A 37 14.84 -11.93 8.70
C ILE A 37 14.58 -13.44 8.63
N THR A 38 14.50 -14.06 9.79
CA THR A 38 14.23 -15.50 9.95
C THR A 38 12.82 -15.81 10.43
N LEU A 39 12.13 -14.80 10.98
CA LEU A 39 10.78 -14.97 11.50
C LEU A 39 9.73 -14.77 10.40
N ASP A 40 8.73 -15.65 10.40
CA ASP A 40 7.57 -15.50 9.53
C ASP A 40 6.63 -14.44 10.09
N HIS A 41 6.23 -13.49 9.26
CA HIS A 41 5.20 -12.53 9.63
C HIS A 41 3.82 -13.11 9.27
N PRO A 42 2.81 -13.04 10.17
CA PRO A 42 1.53 -13.73 9.99
C PRO A 42 0.73 -13.27 8.76
N LEU A 43 1.01 -12.09 8.22
CA LEU A 43 0.36 -11.58 7.01
C LEU A 43 1.10 -11.96 5.72
N GLU A 44 2.33 -12.48 5.81
CA GLU A 44 3.17 -12.77 4.65
C GLU A 44 3.17 -14.27 4.35
N VAL A 45 2.65 -14.66 3.21
CA VAL A 45 2.71 -16.04 2.73
C VAL A 45 3.92 -16.19 1.81
N GLY A 46 4.92 -16.95 2.26
CA GLY A 46 6.19 -17.17 1.53
C GLY A 46 7.13 -15.96 1.49
N GLY A 47 6.72 -14.83 2.02
CA GLY A 47 7.49 -13.59 2.09
C GLY A 47 8.08 -13.30 3.47
N ARG A 48 8.63 -12.10 3.62
CA ARG A 48 9.17 -11.58 4.89
C ARG A 48 8.77 -10.11 5.05
N SER A 49 8.74 -9.64 6.30
CA SER A 49 8.48 -8.24 6.63
C SER A 49 9.52 -7.72 7.62
N THR A 50 9.94 -6.47 7.46
CA THR A 50 10.77 -5.78 8.46
C THR A 50 9.95 -5.20 9.61
N TRP A 51 8.67 -5.52 9.71
CA TRP A 51 7.77 -5.02 10.74
C TRP A 51 8.31 -5.18 12.17
N ASP A 52 8.97 -6.28 12.47
CA ASP A 52 9.50 -6.56 13.81
C ASP A 52 10.86 -5.91 14.11
N LEU A 53 11.46 -5.20 13.15
CA LEU A 53 12.65 -4.43 13.39
C LEU A 53 12.31 -3.21 14.27
N LYS A 54 13.27 -2.80 15.14
CA LYS A 54 13.07 -1.75 16.13
C LYS A 54 13.34 -0.33 15.61
N PHE A 55 13.33 -0.13 14.28
CA PHE A 55 13.57 1.18 13.68
C PHE A 55 12.66 1.38 12.47
N ASP A 56 12.43 2.63 12.10
CA ASP A 56 11.65 3.00 10.94
C ASP A 56 12.53 3.03 9.68
N ILE A 57 12.07 2.41 8.61
CA ILE A 57 12.80 2.36 7.34
C ILE A 57 13.01 3.78 6.77
N LEU A 58 12.03 4.65 6.90
CA LEU A 58 12.13 6.04 6.42
C LEU A 58 13.14 6.91 7.19
N GLU A 59 13.70 6.42 8.30
CA GLU A 59 14.78 7.11 9.02
C GLU A 59 16.18 6.76 8.47
N LEU A 60 16.27 5.80 7.56
CA LEU A 60 17.53 5.46 6.91
C LEU A 60 17.91 6.53 5.88
N PRO A 61 19.21 6.89 5.77
CA PRO A 61 19.66 8.00 4.92
C PRO A 61 19.23 7.91 3.46
N GLU A 62 19.23 6.72 2.88
CA GLU A 62 18.84 6.48 1.48
C GLU A 62 17.36 6.73 1.21
N PHE A 63 16.50 6.75 2.26
CA PHE A 63 15.06 7.01 2.15
C PHE A 63 14.68 8.48 2.42
N CYS A 64 15.61 9.36 2.76
CA CYS A 64 15.32 10.75 3.14
C CYS A 64 14.51 11.51 2.09
N ASN A 65 14.90 11.44 0.82
CA ASN A 65 14.20 12.14 -0.26
C ASN A 65 12.78 11.58 -0.47
N LEU A 66 12.62 10.26 -0.41
CA LEU A 66 11.32 9.60 -0.48
C LEU A 66 10.44 9.99 0.72
N LYS A 67 11.00 10.08 1.92
CA LYS A 67 10.29 10.54 3.11
C LYS A 67 9.74 11.96 2.95
N GLU A 68 10.55 12.89 2.49
CA GLU A 68 10.14 14.27 2.23
C GLU A 68 9.02 14.32 1.17
N TRP A 69 9.17 13.56 0.10
CA TRP A 69 8.16 13.45 -0.95
C TRP A 69 6.84 12.88 -0.42
N ILE A 70 6.86 11.82 0.40
CA ILE A 70 5.67 11.25 1.04
C ILE A 70 5.00 12.29 1.95
N ILE A 71 5.78 13.06 2.73
CA ILE A 71 5.26 14.11 3.63
C ILE A 71 4.54 15.20 2.83
N ASP A 72 5.06 15.61 1.68
CA ASP A 72 4.37 16.56 0.81
C ASP A 72 3.08 15.96 0.22
N LYS A 73 3.17 14.78 -0.39
CA LYS A 73 2.05 14.11 -1.06
C LYS A 73 0.91 13.73 -0.13
N HIS A 74 1.20 13.21 1.08
CA HIS A 74 0.14 12.85 2.01
C HIS A 74 -0.68 14.09 2.43
N THR A 75 -0.06 15.26 2.49
CA THR A 75 -0.77 16.50 2.78
C THR A 75 -1.73 16.87 1.66
N GLN A 76 -1.32 16.70 0.40
CA GLN A 76 -2.18 16.91 -0.77
C GLN A 76 -3.37 15.95 -0.76
N VAL A 77 -3.14 14.66 -0.52
CA VAL A 77 -4.20 13.63 -0.43
C VAL A 77 -5.17 13.93 0.71
N TRP A 78 -4.65 14.29 1.89
CA TRP A 78 -5.46 14.65 3.06
C TRP A 78 -6.41 15.81 2.76
N ASN A 79 -5.89 16.85 2.12
CA ASN A 79 -6.68 18.01 1.71
C ASN A 79 -7.72 17.66 0.64
N ALA A 80 -7.35 16.80 -0.33
CA ALA A 80 -8.27 16.34 -1.37
C ALA A 80 -9.42 15.49 -0.81
N TRP A 81 -9.23 14.82 0.33
CA TRP A 81 -10.33 14.16 1.05
C TRP A 81 -11.24 15.13 1.82
N GLY A 82 -10.91 16.42 1.87
CA GLY A 82 -11.67 17.42 2.61
C GLY A 82 -11.61 17.23 4.13
N LEU A 83 -10.57 16.57 4.63
CA LEU A 83 -10.41 16.33 6.06
C LEU A 83 -9.88 17.58 6.77
N LYS A 84 -10.25 17.73 8.06
CA LYS A 84 -9.72 18.81 8.90
C LYS A 84 -8.21 18.73 9.01
N ASP A 85 -7.57 19.91 9.06
CA ASP A 85 -6.11 19.98 9.20
C ASP A 85 -5.70 19.65 10.65
N TYR A 86 -5.48 18.39 10.90
CA TYR A 86 -4.87 17.88 12.13
C TYR A 86 -3.37 17.71 11.94
N ARG A 87 -2.62 17.88 13.03
CA ARG A 87 -1.22 17.49 13.06
C ARG A 87 -1.11 15.99 12.79
N ARG A 88 -0.29 15.64 11.83
CA ARG A 88 -0.06 14.25 11.42
C ARG A 88 1.41 13.88 11.62
N LYS A 89 1.66 12.60 11.81
CA LYS A 89 3.02 12.05 11.87
C LYS A 89 3.06 10.69 11.18
N ILE A 90 4.24 10.35 10.69
CA ILE A 90 4.57 8.97 10.34
C ILE A 90 4.65 8.22 11.67
N GLU A 91 3.85 7.18 11.82
CA GLU A 91 3.85 6.32 13.00
C GLU A 91 4.91 5.23 12.86
N ARG A 92 4.97 4.63 11.68
CA ARG A 92 5.86 3.51 11.38
C ARG A 92 6.02 3.30 9.88
N SER A 93 7.19 2.79 9.49
CA SER A 93 7.47 2.33 8.13
C SER A 93 8.21 1.00 8.14
N TRP A 94 7.89 0.13 7.17
CA TRP A 94 8.52 -1.20 7.03
C TRP A 94 8.49 -1.66 5.58
N ILE A 95 9.36 -2.62 5.26
CA ILE A 95 9.45 -3.25 3.95
C ILE A 95 8.82 -4.65 4.01
N ASN A 96 8.02 -4.97 3.02
CA ASN A 96 7.55 -6.31 2.72
C ASN A 96 8.32 -6.85 1.51
N TRP A 97 8.88 -8.03 1.66
CA TRP A 97 9.59 -8.76 0.61
C TRP A 97 8.78 -9.97 0.17
N HIS A 98 8.57 -10.05 -1.12
CA HIS A 98 7.83 -11.14 -1.75
C HIS A 98 8.69 -11.78 -2.86
N PRO A 99 9.37 -12.89 -2.57
CA PRO A 99 10.00 -13.70 -3.62
C PRO A 99 8.93 -14.32 -4.54
N PRO A 100 9.34 -15.02 -5.63
CA PRO A 100 8.41 -15.76 -6.47
C PRO A 100 7.47 -16.67 -5.66
N GLY A 101 6.17 -16.60 -5.93
CA GLY A 101 5.14 -17.36 -5.23
C GLY A 101 4.59 -16.71 -3.95
N ALA A 102 5.18 -15.62 -3.45
CA ALA A 102 4.78 -14.96 -2.21
C ALA A 102 3.71 -13.89 -2.40
N LYS A 103 2.99 -13.59 -1.33
CA LYS A 103 1.97 -12.51 -1.27
C LYS A 103 1.71 -12.07 0.17
N THR A 104 1.08 -10.91 0.33
CA THR A 104 0.44 -10.47 1.58
C THR A 104 -1.05 -10.83 1.54
N ILE A 105 -1.57 -11.43 2.63
CA ILE A 105 -3.01 -11.78 2.75
C ILE A 105 -3.86 -10.56 3.12
N GLU A 106 -5.20 -10.71 3.02
CA GLU A 106 -6.16 -9.67 3.36
C GLU A 106 -6.00 -9.17 4.79
N HIS A 107 -5.83 -7.86 4.95
CA HIS A 107 -5.73 -7.18 6.23
C HIS A 107 -6.12 -5.70 6.11
N ARG A 108 -6.16 -5.01 7.23
CA ARG A 108 -6.32 -3.55 7.35
C ARG A 108 -5.45 -3.02 8.49
N HIS A 109 -5.22 -1.71 8.52
CA HIS A 109 -4.44 -1.06 9.58
C HIS A 109 -5.38 -0.34 10.55
N THR A 110 -5.69 -0.98 11.67
CA THR A 110 -6.58 -0.40 12.69
C THR A 110 -5.91 0.78 13.39
N GLY A 111 -6.63 1.90 13.50
CA GLY A 111 -6.11 3.12 14.14
C GLY A 111 -5.26 4.02 13.23
N VAL A 112 -4.99 3.60 12.01
CA VAL A 112 -4.24 4.37 11.00
C VAL A 112 -5.20 5.11 10.10
N GLN A 113 -4.99 6.42 9.90
CA GLN A 113 -5.84 7.23 9.05
C GLN A 113 -5.46 7.11 7.58
N LEU A 114 -4.17 7.12 7.28
CA LEU A 114 -3.66 7.09 5.92
C LEU A 114 -2.48 6.13 5.82
N ILE A 115 -2.45 5.35 4.75
CA ILE A 115 -1.32 4.50 4.38
C ILE A 115 -0.71 5.05 3.10
N ALA A 116 0.62 5.06 3.02
CA ALA A 116 1.35 5.14 1.77
C ALA A 116 2.03 3.79 1.50
N SER A 117 1.72 3.16 0.38
CA SER A 117 2.36 1.93 -0.09
C SER A 117 3.22 2.25 -1.31
N VAL A 118 4.52 2.12 -1.19
CA VAL A 118 5.53 2.43 -2.20
C VAL A 118 6.08 1.15 -2.80
N TYR A 119 6.00 0.99 -4.11
CA TYR A 119 6.54 -0.15 -4.82
C TYR A 119 8.00 0.13 -5.21
N LEU A 120 8.94 -0.20 -4.31
CA LEU A 120 10.37 -0.01 -4.54
C LEU A 120 10.85 -0.84 -5.73
N GLN A 121 10.38 -2.08 -5.82
CA GLN A 121 10.58 -2.98 -6.96
C GLN A 121 9.33 -3.82 -7.15
N ASN A 122 8.73 -3.72 -8.33
CA ASN A 122 7.63 -4.57 -8.76
C ASN A 122 7.91 -5.05 -10.19
N PRO A 123 8.44 -6.27 -10.35
CA PRO A 123 8.73 -6.80 -11.68
C PRO A 123 7.47 -7.07 -12.49
N VAL A 124 7.61 -7.29 -13.79
CA VAL A 124 6.51 -7.75 -14.64
C VAL A 124 5.97 -9.06 -14.07
N ASN A 125 4.63 -9.16 -13.89
CA ASN A 125 3.95 -10.24 -13.16
C ASN A 125 4.28 -10.32 -11.66
N GLY A 126 4.86 -9.28 -11.07
CA GLY A 126 5.14 -9.20 -9.62
C GLY A 126 3.88 -9.15 -8.74
N GLY A 127 2.70 -9.05 -9.36
CA GLY A 127 1.40 -8.95 -8.69
C GLY A 127 1.01 -7.51 -8.36
N ASN A 128 -0.28 -7.27 -8.25
CA ASN A 128 -0.91 -5.99 -8.00
C ASN A 128 -1.46 -5.91 -6.58
N ILE A 129 -1.88 -4.74 -6.15
CA ILE A 129 -2.65 -4.58 -4.92
C ILE A 129 -4.14 -4.70 -5.21
N GLN A 130 -4.86 -5.31 -4.29
CA GLN A 130 -6.31 -5.51 -4.35
C GLN A 130 -6.96 -4.90 -3.13
N PHE A 131 -7.98 -4.08 -3.34
CA PHE A 131 -8.78 -3.45 -2.30
C PHE A 131 -10.15 -4.07 -2.25
N LYS A 132 -10.58 -4.48 -1.06
CA LYS A 132 -11.93 -5.00 -0.84
C LYS A 132 -12.91 -3.84 -0.75
N ASP A 133 -14.07 -3.99 -1.40
CA ASP A 133 -15.14 -2.99 -1.30
C ASP A 133 -15.59 -2.86 0.16
N PRO A 134 -15.46 -1.69 0.78
CA PRO A 134 -15.92 -1.46 2.15
C PRO A 134 -17.45 -1.52 2.28
N LEU A 135 -18.19 -1.45 1.17
CA LEU A 135 -19.64 -1.53 1.10
C LEU A 135 -20.12 -2.90 0.62
N GLU A 136 -19.41 -3.97 0.95
CA GLU A 136 -19.71 -5.34 0.49
C GLU A 136 -21.17 -5.78 0.72
N TYR A 137 -21.88 -5.18 1.67
CA TYR A 137 -23.31 -5.46 1.89
C TYR A 137 -24.20 -5.05 0.72
N HIS A 138 -23.80 -4.09 -0.12
CA HIS A 138 -24.50 -3.75 -1.33
C HIS A 138 -24.54 -4.91 -2.31
N TRP A 139 -23.47 -5.70 -2.36
CA TRP A 139 -23.33 -6.83 -3.26
C TRP A 139 -24.19 -8.03 -2.82
N ALA A 140 -24.37 -8.21 -1.51
CA ALA A 140 -25.24 -9.28 -0.98
C ALA A 140 -26.70 -9.13 -1.41
N ALA A 141 -27.14 -7.90 -1.73
CA ALA A 141 -28.49 -7.60 -2.22
C ALA A 141 -28.65 -7.67 -3.75
N HIS A 142 -27.55 -7.81 -4.50
CA HIS A 142 -27.53 -7.78 -5.96
C HIS A 142 -26.99 -9.09 -6.56
N PRO A 143 -27.79 -10.15 -6.68
CA PRO A 143 -27.32 -11.51 -7.01
C PRO A 143 -26.81 -11.71 -8.45
N LYS A 144 -26.69 -10.66 -9.25
CA LYS A 144 -26.29 -10.74 -10.66
C LYS A 144 -25.02 -9.99 -11.02
N ILE A 145 -24.26 -9.56 -10.06
CA ILE A 145 -22.99 -8.92 -10.34
C ILE A 145 -21.93 -10.00 -10.24
N ASP A 146 -21.26 -10.29 -11.35
CA ASP A 146 -19.99 -11.01 -11.35
C ASP A 146 -19.02 -10.17 -10.54
N ASP A 147 -18.91 -10.53 -9.26
CA ASP A 147 -18.44 -9.73 -8.19
C ASP A 147 -16.92 -9.61 -8.20
N PRO A 148 -16.36 -8.46 -8.38
CA PRO A 148 -15.10 -8.22 -7.77
C PRO A 148 -15.33 -7.79 -6.30
N LYS A 149 -15.29 -8.74 -5.35
CA LYS A 149 -15.06 -8.40 -3.92
C LYS A 149 -13.86 -7.48 -3.78
N TYR A 150 -13.00 -7.47 -4.78
CA TYR A 150 -11.77 -6.70 -4.83
C TYR A 150 -11.66 -5.90 -6.11
N ILE A 151 -11.22 -4.67 -5.98
CA ILE A 151 -10.72 -3.85 -7.09
C ILE A 151 -9.21 -4.04 -7.15
N THR A 152 -8.70 -4.52 -8.28
CA THR A 152 -7.27 -4.66 -8.53
C THR A 152 -6.73 -3.36 -9.11
N VAL A 153 -5.72 -2.78 -8.44
CA VAL A 153 -5.01 -1.59 -8.92
C VAL A 153 -3.65 -2.02 -9.46
N PRO A 154 -3.40 -1.90 -10.77
CA PRO A 154 -2.10 -2.20 -11.35
C PRO A 154 -1.01 -1.28 -10.82
N VAL A 155 0.15 -1.85 -10.48
CA VAL A 155 1.29 -1.13 -9.94
C VAL A 155 2.59 -1.56 -10.62
N VAL A 156 3.50 -0.61 -10.75
CA VAL A 156 4.87 -0.81 -11.25
C VAL A 156 5.87 -0.24 -10.26
N THR A 157 7.14 -0.52 -10.46
CA THR A 157 8.24 0.09 -9.69
C THR A 157 8.12 1.61 -9.71
N GLY A 158 8.25 2.28 -8.58
CA GLY A 158 8.08 3.72 -8.39
C GLY A 158 6.65 4.16 -8.05
N ASP A 159 5.64 3.33 -8.27
CA ASP A 159 4.26 3.69 -7.92
C ASP A 159 4.08 3.81 -6.41
N VAL A 160 3.25 4.78 -6.01
CA VAL A 160 2.86 5.02 -4.62
C VAL A 160 1.35 5.14 -4.54
N LEU A 161 0.74 4.33 -3.68
CA LEU A 161 -0.68 4.42 -3.40
C LEU A 161 -0.93 5.00 -2.02
N PHE A 162 -1.85 5.95 -1.95
CA PHE A 162 -2.36 6.52 -0.71
C PHE A 162 -3.80 6.09 -0.52
N PHE A 163 -4.11 5.47 0.62
CA PHE A 163 -5.44 4.97 0.91
C PHE A 163 -5.75 4.96 2.42
N PRO A 164 -7.05 5.00 2.82
CA PRO A 164 -7.42 4.94 4.22
C PRO A 164 -7.04 3.61 4.88
N GLY A 165 -6.53 3.66 6.10
CA GLY A 165 -6.10 2.47 6.84
C GLY A 165 -7.20 1.45 7.12
N PHE A 166 -8.48 1.87 7.13
CA PHE A 166 -9.60 0.98 7.38
C PHE A 166 -9.96 0.05 6.21
N ILE A 167 -9.49 0.36 4.98
CA ILE A 167 -9.81 -0.45 3.80
C ILE A 167 -9.04 -1.75 3.86
N PHE A 168 -9.77 -2.88 3.78
CA PHE A 168 -9.15 -4.19 3.62
C PHE A 168 -8.45 -4.29 2.27
N HIS A 169 -7.24 -4.78 2.28
CA HIS A 169 -6.43 -4.95 1.09
C HIS A 169 -5.51 -6.16 1.21
N GLN A 170 -5.09 -6.64 0.07
CA GLN A 170 -4.13 -7.75 -0.10
C GLN A 170 -3.30 -7.53 -1.35
N THR A 171 -2.31 -8.38 -1.58
CA THR A 171 -1.60 -8.39 -2.85
C THR A 171 -1.89 -9.67 -3.63
N GLU A 172 -1.85 -9.58 -4.97
CA GLU A 172 -1.73 -10.77 -5.80
C GLU A 172 -0.39 -11.45 -5.52
N THR A 173 -0.32 -12.73 -5.86
CA THR A 173 0.93 -13.50 -5.78
C THR A 173 1.96 -12.92 -6.74
N ASN A 174 3.20 -12.84 -6.31
CA ASN A 174 4.33 -12.56 -7.20
C ASN A 174 4.56 -13.79 -8.11
N ASN A 175 4.11 -13.70 -9.36
CA ASN A 175 4.26 -14.74 -10.38
C ASN A 175 5.46 -14.49 -11.31
N SER A 176 6.35 -13.56 -10.94
CA SER A 176 7.61 -13.33 -11.65
C SER A 176 8.73 -14.24 -11.14
N GLU A 177 9.88 -14.18 -11.78
CA GLU A 177 11.11 -14.84 -11.33
C GLU A 177 11.98 -13.94 -10.43
N GLU A 178 11.54 -12.71 -10.15
CA GLU A 178 12.28 -11.71 -9.41
C GLU A 178 11.57 -11.34 -8.09
N ASP A 179 12.34 -10.79 -7.16
CA ASP A 179 11.81 -10.31 -5.89
C ASP A 179 10.97 -9.04 -6.05
N ARG A 180 9.87 -8.94 -5.33
CA ARG A 180 9.11 -7.71 -5.14
C ARG A 180 9.42 -7.12 -3.77
N TYR A 181 9.67 -5.80 -3.73
CA TYR A 181 9.84 -5.03 -2.49
C TYR A 181 8.83 -3.89 -2.43
N ALA A 182 8.04 -3.85 -1.37
CA ALA A 182 7.12 -2.75 -1.10
C ALA A 182 7.41 -2.14 0.27
N LEU A 183 7.51 -0.81 0.33
CA LEU A 183 7.59 -0.05 1.58
C LEU A 183 6.19 0.39 1.98
N THR A 184 5.77 0.06 3.19
CA THR A 184 4.51 0.53 3.78
C THR A 184 4.78 1.57 4.84
N VAL A 185 3.98 2.63 4.85
CA VAL A 185 4.10 3.76 5.78
C VAL A 185 2.74 4.03 6.40
N ASN A 186 2.65 3.93 7.72
CA ASN A 186 1.49 4.36 8.49
C ASN A 186 1.58 5.84 8.84
N ILE A 187 0.52 6.60 8.55
CA ILE A 187 0.38 8.01 8.88
C ILE A 187 -0.84 8.19 9.77
N VAL A 188 -0.61 8.76 10.96
CA VAL A 188 -1.65 8.94 11.99
C VAL A 188 -1.80 10.39 12.40
N VAL A 189 -2.97 10.73 12.94
CA VAL A 189 -3.20 12.00 13.64
C VAL A 189 -2.41 11.97 14.96
N ALA A 190 -1.67 13.04 15.26
CA ALA A 190 -0.80 13.17 16.43
C ALA A 190 -1.47 13.94 17.57
#